data_9d8a0d89d7ea4b940fc0888a247d222a
#
_entry.id   9d8a0d89d7ea4b940fc0888a247d222a
#
_cell.length_a   1.000
_cell.length_b   1.000
_cell.length_c   1.000
_cell.angle_alpha   90.00
_cell.angle_beta   90.00
_cell.angle_gamma   90.00
#
_symmetry.space_group_name_H-M   'P 1'
#
loop_
_entity.id
_entity.type
_entity.pdbx_description
1 polymer ?
#
loop_
_entity_poly.entity_id
_entity_poly.type
_entity_poly.pdbx_seq_one_letter_code
_entity_poly.pdbx_strand_id
1 'polypeptide(L)'
;MTIINNIEIDNIDYKVNSTKMAIANNNPIEDKLNVIIVISNPCLYAKRYILLKEFVKRIEEEEEHVNLFIVELVYGDQKFIITNKNNKHHLQLKTEVPLWHKENMINLGVKYLLPKDYKAFAWIDADVEFDSCSWALDTLKILNGYKDIVQLFSHCIDMDQEKNNLNVFNSFGYCFEKQKTYTTKGTDYWHPGYAWAITRKAYEKINGLYDKAILGSGDSIIAMSLINKCNTINNPHYDKDYNNSMLIYQKLASKLRLGYTPGIIRHYYHGSKINRKYTERWKILMKYNYSPLTHINYDSSGLIIPTNTFSKEFKDEIYNYFKERKEDE
;
A
#
# COMPACT_ATOMS: atom_id res chain seq x y z
N MET A 1 9.50 -23.12 -14.53
CA MET A 1 8.15 -23.34 -13.98
C MET A 1 8.29 -23.51 -12.48
N THR A 2 7.72 -22.60 -11.70
CA THR A 2 7.78 -22.61 -10.23
C THR A 2 6.45 -23.15 -9.70
N ILE A 3 6.48 -24.21 -8.90
CA ILE A 3 5.30 -24.79 -8.24
C ILE A 3 5.41 -24.54 -6.75
N ILE A 4 4.43 -23.87 -6.16
CA ILE A 4 4.34 -23.58 -4.72
C ILE A 4 2.97 -24.03 -4.23
N ASN A 5 2.93 -24.90 -3.22
CA ASN A 5 1.69 -25.50 -2.69
C ASN A 5 0.79 -26.07 -3.81
N ASN A 6 1.40 -26.78 -4.77
CA ASN A 6 0.76 -27.33 -5.97
C ASN A 6 0.14 -26.29 -6.93
N ILE A 7 0.49 -25.03 -6.79
CA ILE A 7 0.07 -23.96 -7.67
C ILE A 7 1.23 -23.62 -8.61
N GLU A 8 0.96 -23.65 -9.90
CA GLU A 8 1.92 -23.22 -10.92
C GLU A 8 1.95 -21.70 -10.99
N ILE A 9 3.11 -21.10 -10.69
CA ILE A 9 3.28 -19.64 -10.60
C ILE A 9 3.66 -19.04 -11.96
N ASP A 10 4.38 -19.78 -12.79
CA ASP A 10 4.99 -19.26 -14.04
C ASP A 10 4.22 -19.68 -15.32
N ASN A 11 2.94 -20.03 -15.22
CA ASN A 11 2.15 -20.32 -16.41
C ASN A 11 1.87 -19.03 -17.19
N ILE A 12 2.93 -18.44 -17.71
CA ILE A 12 2.86 -17.25 -18.55
C ILE A 12 3.00 -17.71 -20.00
N ASP A 13 1.96 -17.55 -20.78
CA ASP A 13 2.04 -17.76 -22.22
C ASP A 13 3.04 -16.75 -22.82
N TYR A 14 4.23 -17.25 -23.10
CA TYR A 14 5.33 -16.43 -23.63
C TYR A 14 5.03 -15.84 -25.02
N LYS A 15 4.07 -16.36 -25.74
CA LYS A 15 3.80 -15.97 -27.12
C LYS A 15 3.08 -14.64 -27.27
N VAL A 16 2.33 -14.16 -26.23
CA VAL A 16 1.53 -12.92 -26.31
C VAL A 16 1.47 -12.17 -24.98
N ASN A 17 2.54 -12.10 -24.22
CA ASN A 17 2.53 -11.33 -22.97
C ASN A 17 3.08 -9.92 -23.20
N SER A 18 2.17 -8.95 -23.34
CA SER A 18 2.52 -7.54 -23.56
C SER A 18 3.33 -6.93 -22.42
N THR A 19 3.18 -7.42 -21.18
CA THR A 19 4.02 -6.99 -20.04
C THR A 19 5.47 -7.44 -20.22
N LYS A 20 5.71 -8.70 -20.64
CA LYS A 20 7.07 -9.18 -20.96
C LYS A 20 7.68 -8.47 -22.16
N MET A 21 6.88 -8.16 -23.17
CA MET A 21 7.34 -7.35 -24.31
C MET A 21 7.74 -5.95 -23.88
N ALA A 22 7.03 -5.33 -22.96
CA ALA A 22 7.43 -4.04 -22.40
C ALA A 22 8.74 -4.13 -21.63
N ILE A 23 8.93 -5.16 -20.81
CA ILE A 23 10.19 -5.40 -20.07
C ILE A 23 11.36 -5.63 -21.05
N ALA A 24 11.15 -6.39 -22.11
CA ALA A 24 12.22 -6.71 -23.06
C ALA A 24 12.62 -5.54 -23.96
N ASN A 25 11.68 -4.69 -24.35
CA ASN A 25 11.88 -3.69 -25.41
C ASN A 25 11.95 -2.24 -24.92
N ASN A 26 11.40 -1.93 -23.74
CA ASN A 26 11.43 -0.56 -23.24
C ASN A 26 12.72 -0.28 -22.46
N ASN A 27 13.21 0.94 -22.57
CA ASN A 27 14.16 1.49 -21.61
C ASN A 27 13.40 1.81 -20.29
N PRO A 28 14.08 1.81 -19.14
CA PRO A 28 13.49 2.29 -17.90
C PRO A 28 13.13 3.79 -18.03
N ILE A 29 12.05 4.21 -17.36
CA ILE A 29 11.60 5.62 -17.38
C ILE A 29 12.55 6.57 -16.65
N GLU A 30 13.33 6.03 -15.71
CA GLU A 30 14.42 6.67 -14.96
C GLU A 30 15.40 5.59 -14.45
N ASP A 31 16.58 6.00 -13.98
CA ASP A 31 17.66 5.06 -13.62
C ASP A 31 17.35 4.25 -12.36
N LYS A 32 16.64 4.87 -11.39
CA LYS A 32 16.27 4.25 -10.11
C LYS A 32 14.82 4.48 -9.77
N LEU A 33 14.17 3.46 -9.24
CA LEU A 33 12.81 3.55 -8.71
C LEU A 33 12.85 4.22 -7.34
N ASN A 34 12.11 5.33 -7.19
CA ASN A 34 11.95 5.98 -5.90
C ASN A 34 10.94 5.19 -5.06
N VAL A 35 11.36 4.59 -3.98
CA VAL A 35 10.53 3.76 -3.10
C VAL A 35 10.25 4.50 -1.80
N ILE A 36 8.98 4.68 -1.46
CA ILE A 36 8.54 5.26 -0.19
C ILE A 36 8.02 4.14 0.69
N ILE A 37 8.61 3.97 1.86
CA ILE A 37 8.07 3.14 2.94
C ILE A 37 7.61 4.03 4.09
N VAL A 38 6.57 3.59 4.78
CA VAL A 38 6.00 4.35 5.89
C VAL A 38 5.88 3.49 7.13
N ILE A 39 6.13 4.06 8.29
CA ILE A 39 5.89 3.42 9.57
C ILE A 39 5.14 4.33 10.51
N SER A 40 4.01 3.84 11.02
CA SER A 40 3.30 4.38 12.18
C SER A 40 2.99 3.24 13.14
N ASN A 41 3.32 3.41 14.42
CA ASN A 41 3.22 2.32 15.39
C ASN A 41 2.67 2.81 16.73
N PRO A 42 1.35 3.10 16.81
CA PRO A 42 0.76 3.66 18.01
C PRO A 42 0.86 2.75 19.23
N CYS A 43 0.98 1.44 19.03
CA CYS A 43 1.08 0.44 20.10
C CYS A 43 2.51 -0.04 20.37
N LEU A 44 3.51 0.50 19.68
CA LEU A 44 4.94 0.17 19.83
C LEU A 44 5.25 -1.32 19.64
N TYR A 45 4.54 -2.00 18.73
CA TYR A 45 4.84 -3.38 18.38
C TYR A 45 6.27 -3.53 17.88
N ALA A 46 7.05 -4.39 18.53
CA ALA A 46 8.47 -4.61 18.22
C ALA A 46 8.65 -5.19 16.81
N LYS A 47 7.77 -6.12 16.43
CA LYS A 47 7.82 -6.82 15.13
C LYS A 47 7.77 -5.85 13.94
N ARG A 48 7.00 -4.75 14.04
CA ARG A 48 6.98 -3.73 12.99
C ARG A 48 8.34 -3.08 12.76
N TYR A 49 9.04 -2.75 13.83
CA TYR A 49 10.39 -2.14 13.74
C TYR A 49 11.43 -3.15 13.22
N ILE A 50 11.33 -4.42 13.65
CA ILE A 50 12.24 -5.48 13.21
C ILE A 50 12.09 -5.69 11.70
N LEU A 51 10.87 -5.95 11.22
CA LEU A 51 10.60 -6.20 9.80
C LEU A 51 11.02 -5.01 8.92
N LEU A 52 10.74 -3.78 9.38
CA LEU A 52 11.15 -2.60 8.63
C LEU A 52 12.68 -2.47 8.56
N LYS A 53 13.41 -2.71 9.64
CA LYS A 53 14.87 -2.68 9.63
C LYS A 53 15.46 -3.77 8.72
N GLU A 54 14.88 -4.96 8.72
CA GLU A 54 15.28 -6.04 7.81
C GLU A 54 14.99 -5.67 6.35
N PHE A 55 13.84 -5.07 6.06
CA PHE A 55 13.51 -4.58 4.73
C PHE A 55 14.50 -3.51 4.26
N VAL A 56 14.77 -2.49 5.08
CA VAL A 56 15.72 -1.41 4.76
C VAL A 56 17.09 -2.01 4.44
N LYS A 57 17.58 -2.91 5.29
CA LYS A 57 18.87 -3.57 5.08
C LYS A 57 18.93 -4.31 3.75
N ARG A 58 17.91 -5.11 3.42
CA ARG A 58 17.87 -5.82 2.13
C ARG A 58 17.88 -4.86 0.94
N ILE A 59 17.05 -3.82 0.98
CA ILE A 59 17.01 -2.83 -0.11
C ILE A 59 18.36 -2.13 -0.28
N GLU A 60 19.03 -1.73 0.80
CA GLU A 60 20.31 -1.03 0.75
C GLU A 60 21.46 -1.94 0.30
N GLU A 61 21.43 -3.23 0.63
CA GLU A 61 22.50 -4.19 0.30
C GLU A 61 22.30 -4.88 -1.07
N GLU A 62 21.06 -5.06 -1.53
CA GLU A 62 20.73 -5.96 -2.65
C GLU A 62 20.13 -5.23 -3.86
N GLU A 63 19.63 -3.97 -3.70
CA GLU A 63 18.83 -3.32 -4.75
C GLU A 63 19.54 -2.10 -5.36
N GLU A 64 20.27 -2.32 -6.44
CA GLU A 64 20.99 -1.26 -7.15
C GLU A 64 20.06 -0.19 -7.77
N HIS A 65 18.87 -0.59 -8.23
CA HIS A 65 17.94 0.26 -8.96
C HIS A 65 16.87 0.91 -8.06
N VAL A 66 17.16 1.13 -6.77
CA VAL A 66 16.22 1.74 -5.82
C VAL A 66 16.83 2.98 -5.15
N ASN A 67 16.02 4.02 -4.99
CA ASN A 67 16.22 5.10 -4.04
C ASN A 67 15.20 4.95 -2.93
N LEU A 68 15.63 4.64 -1.71
CA LEU A 68 14.73 4.41 -0.58
C LEU A 68 14.47 5.68 0.21
N PHE A 69 13.19 5.96 0.51
CA PHE A 69 12.72 7.07 1.33
C PHE A 69 11.82 6.53 2.45
N ILE A 70 11.99 7.07 3.66
CA ILE A 70 11.30 6.59 4.86
C ILE A 70 10.51 7.72 5.52
N VAL A 71 9.23 7.48 5.75
CA VAL A 71 8.37 8.39 6.52
C VAL A 71 7.99 7.71 7.84
N GLU A 72 8.35 8.30 8.96
CA GLU A 72 8.01 7.81 10.29
C GLU A 72 7.07 8.78 10.99
N LEU A 73 5.94 8.26 11.45
CA LEU A 73 4.97 8.99 12.25
C LEU A 73 4.94 8.44 13.67
N VAL A 74 5.17 9.33 14.65
CA VAL A 74 5.11 9.03 16.08
C VAL A 74 3.93 9.72 16.74
N TYR A 75 3.49 9.19 17.89
CA TYR A 75 2.31 9.65 18.63
C TYR A 75 2.69 10.13 20.03
N GLY A 76 2.15 11.29 20.44
CA GLY A 76 2.40 11.85 21.76
C GLY A 76 3.90 11.96 22.08
N ASP A 77 4.35 11.32 23.15
CA ASP A 77 5.75 11.38 23.59
C ASP A 77 6.67 10.27 23.00
N GLN A 78 6.19 9.51 22.01
CA GLN A 78 7.01 8.52 21.33
C GLN A 78 8.22 9.15 20.65
N LYS A 79 9.32 8.39 20.59
CA LYS A 79 10.55 8.80 19.91
C LYS A 79 10.62 8.18 18.51
N PHE A 80 11.29 8.87 17.59
CA PHE A 80 11.66 8.32 16.30
C PHE A 80 12.70 7.22 16.49
N ILE A 81 12.45 6.03 15.94
CA ILE A 81 13.27 4.82 16.12
C ILE A 81 13.99 4.46 14.80
N ILE A 82 13.37 4.79 13.68
CA ILE A 82 13.86 4.40 12.35
C ILE A 82 14.53 5.57 11.65
N THR A 83 13.92 6.75 11.73
CA THR A 83 14.36 7.89 10.92
C THR A 83 15.32 8.81 11.67
N ASN A 84 16.20 9.45 10.91
CA ASN A 84 17.09 10.50 11.38
C ASN A 84 16.77 11.81 10.64
N LYS A 85 16.50 12.89 11.37
CA LYS A 85 16.14 14.19 10.78
C LYS A 85 17.23 14.81 9.89
N ASN A 86 18.48 14.38 10.06
CA ASN A 86 19.62 14.85 9.25
C ASN A 86 19.77 14.06 7.93
N ASN A 87 19.02 12.98 7.76
CA ASN A 87 19.02 12.22 6.51
C ASN A 87 17.97 12.81 5.57
N LYS A 88 18.39 13.28 4.40
CA LYS A 88 17.52 13.87 3.37
C LYS A 88 16.46 12.91 2.79
N HIS A 89 16.61 11.61 3.00
CA HIS A 89 15.66 10.59 2.57
C HIS A 89 14.64 10.23 3.68
N HIS A 90 14.69 10.90 4.82
CA HIS A 90 13.83 10.60 5.96
C HIS A 90 12.89 11.78 6.26
N LEU A 91 11.62 11.49 6.49
CA LEU A 91 10.62 12.45 6.96
C LEU A 91 10.10 12.01 8.33
N GLN A 92 10.18 12.93 9.31
CA GLN A 92 9.69 12.74 10.67
C GLN A 92 8.37 13.51 10.84
N LEU A 93 7.31 12.82 11.23
CA LEU A 93 5.99 13.38 11.48
C LEU A 93 5.56 13.06 12.91
N LYS A 94 4.76 13.92 13.52
CA LYS A 94 4.23 13.73 14.86
C LYS A 94 2.77 14.14 14.94
N THR A 95 1.94 13.37 15.66
CA THR A 95 0.55 13.71 15.99
C THR A 95 0.15 13.15 17.34
N GLU A 96 -0.97 13.64 17.91
CA GLU A 96 -1.46 13.15 19.20
C GLU A 96 -2.44 11.97 19.05
N VAL A 97 -3.18 11.90 17.95
CA VAL A 97 -4.26 10.94 17.80
C VAL A 97 -3.93 9.92 16.71
N PRO A 98 -3.85 8.63 17.05
CA PRO A 98 -3.60 7.59 16.07
C PRO A 98 -4.82 7.36 15.18
N LEU A 99 -4.60 7.56 13.88
CA LEU A 99 -5.47 7.16 12.78
C LEU A 99 -4.68 6.25 11.84
N TRP A 100 -5.32 5.66 10.86
CA TRP A 100 -4.62 4.97 9.78
C TRP A 100 -4.09 6.00 8.79
N HIS A 101 -2.82 6.37 8.93
CA HIS A 101 -2.19 7.44 8.14
C HIS A 101 -1.40 6.95 6.91
N LYS A 102 -1.40 5.65 6.59
CA LYS A 102 -0.50 5.07 5.58
C LYS A 102 -0.48 5.86 4.28
N GLU A 103 -1.62 6.03 3.64
CA GLU A 103 -1.73 6.70 2.35
C GLU A 103 -1.40 8.20 2.44
N ASN A 104 -1.79 8.85 3.54
CA ASN A 104 -1.43 10.25 3.79
C ASN A 104 0.09 10.42 4.00
N MET A 105 0.73 9.54 4.74
CA MET A 105 2.19 9.54 4.91
C MET A 105 2.93 9.31 3.59
N ILE A 106 2.42 8.45 2.72
CA ILE A 106 2.98 8.26 1.37
C ILE A 106 2.85 9.56 0.57
N ASN A 107 1.68 10.21 0.57
CA ASN A 107 1.45 11.49 -0.09
C ASN A 107 2.42 12.58 0.44
N LEU A 108 2.68 12.60 1.73
CA LEU A 108 3.67 13.51 2.34
C LEU A 108 5.12 13.15 1.95
N GLY A 109 5.44 11.86 1.86
CA GLY A 109 6.72 11.39 1.33
C GLY A 109 6.96 11.86 -0.11
N VAL A 110 5.95 11.74 -0.98
CA VAL A 110 6.03 12.28 -2.35
C VAL A 110 6.27 13.78 -2.34
N LYS A 111 5.55 14.52 -1.50
CA LYS A 111 5.63 15.99 -1.44
C LYS A 111 6.97 16.51 -0.94
N TYR A 112 7.56 15.85 0.06
CA TYR A 112 8.71 16.41 0.80
C TYR A 112 10.04 15.71 0.53
N LEU A 113 10.04 14.45 0.05
CA LEU A 113 11.25 13.66 -0.09
C LEU A 113 11.66 13.43 -1.55
N LEU A 114 10.70 13.25 -2.46
CA LEU A 114 11.06 12.90 -3.83
C LEU A 114 11.73 14.06 -4.57
N PRO A 115 12.69 13.77 -5.47
CA PRO A 115 13.27 14.76 -6.37
C PRO A 115 12.18 15.48 -7.18
N LYS A 116 12.37 16.78 -7.46
CA LYS A 116 11.37 17.57 -8.19
C LYS A 116 11.06 17.04 -9.59
N ASP A 117 11.98 16.32 -10.18
CA ASP A 117 11.93 15.79 -11.55
C ASP A 117 11.66 14.29 -11.62
N TYR A 118 11.32 13.62 -10.49
CA TYR A 118 11.00 12.19 -10.47
C TYR A 118 9.95 11.84 -11.54
N LYS A 119 10.04 10.65 -12.12
CA LYS A 119 9.11 10.18 -13.15
C LYS A 119 8.13 9.14 -12.63
N ALA A 120 8.58 8.30 -11.69
CA ALA A 120 7.79 7.27 -11.06
C ALA A 120 8.19 7.08 -9.59
N PHE A 121 7.30 6.51 -8.80
CA PHE A 121 7.62 6.06 -7.46
C PHE A 121 6.80 4.82 -7.10
N ALA A 122 7.28 4.10 -6.10
CA ALA A 122 6.61 2.95 -5.50
C ALA A 122 6.32 3.21 -4.03
N TRP A 123 5.30 2.53 -3.50
CA TRP A 123 5.08 2.39 -2.06
C TRP A 123 4.96 0.91 -1.75
N ILE A 124 5.66 0.49 -0.70
CA ILE A 124 5.85 -0.92 -0.37
C ILE A 124 5.64 -1.09 1.13
N ASP A 125 4.92 -2.14 1.52
CA ASP A 125 4.82 -2.56 2.92
C ASP A 125 6.14 -3.21 3.33
N ALA A 126 6.68 -2.83 4.48
CA ALA A 126 8.02 -3.25 4.91
C ALA A 126 8.09 -4.71 5.42
N ASP A 127 6.99 -5.44 5.34
CA ASP A 127 6.86 -6.86 5.69
C ASP A 127 6.89 -7.79 4.47
N VAL A 128 7.36 -7.29 3.32
CA VAL A 128 7.52 -8.10 2.10
C VAL A 128 8.97 -8.23 1.66
N GLU A 129 9.25 -9.27 0.90
CA GLU A 129 10.51 -9.54 0.22
C GLU A 129 10.23 -9.94 -1.23
N PHE A 130 11.05 -9.47 -2.16
CA PHE A 130 10.93 -9.81 -3.58
C PHE A 130 11.86 -10.97 -3.92
N ASP A 131 11.35 -12.01 -4.58
CA ASP A 131 12.18 -13.14 -5.04
C ASP A 131 13.00 -12.79 -6.30
N SER A 132 12.60 -11.76 -7.06
CA SER A 132 13.30 -11.32 -8.26
C SER A 132 14.19 -10.12 -7.97
N CYS A 133 15.46 -10.17 -8.36
CA CYS A 133 16.39 -9.05 -8.26
C CYS A 133 16.17 -7.95 -9.32
N SER A 134 15.32 -8.17 -10.34
CA SER A 134 15.04 -7.20 -11.40
C SER A 134 13.73 -6.44 -11.22
N TRP A 135 13.00 -6.67 -10.12
CA TRP A 135 11.65 -6.13 -9.94
C TRP A 135 11.56 -4.60 -10.10
N ALA A 136 12.55 -3.85 -9.60
CA ALA A 136 12.58 -2.40 -9.69
C ALA A 136 12.81 -1.93 -11.13
N LEU A 137 13.80 -2.52 -11.81
CA LEU A 137 14.12 -2.21 -13.21
C LEU A 137 12.97 -2.59 -14.15
N ASP A 138 12.39 -3.76 -13.97
CA ASP A 138 11.24 -4.22 -14.77
C ASP A 138 10.03 -3.32 -14.57
N THR A 139 9.79 -2.85 -13.35
CA THR A 139 8.75 -1.86 -13.03
C THR A 139 8.98 -0.55 -13.80
N LEU A 140 10.19 -0.02 -13.80
CA LEU A 140 10.54 1.21 -14.51
C LEU A 140 10.34 1.08 -16.04
N LYS A 141 10.62 -0.10 -16.59
CA LYS A 141 10.39 -0.39 -18.01
C LYS A 141 8.90 -0.49 -18.35
N ILE A 142 8.09 -1.11 -17.49
CA ILE A 142 6.64 -1.22 -17.66
C ILE A 142 5.97 0.15 -17.57
N LEU A 143 6.42 1.00 -16.64
CA LEU A 143 5.89 2.35 -16.46
C LEU A 143 6.31 3.31 -17.57
N ASN A 144 7.31 2.96 -18.38
CA ASN A 144 7.69 3.76 -19.55
C ASN A 144 6.71 3.58 -20.71
N GLY A 145 5.53 4.19 -20.60
CA GLY A 145 4.53 4.28 -21.66
C GLY A 145 3.58 3.09 -21.78
N TYR A 146 3.85 1.94 -21.14
CA TYR A 146 2.96 0.78 -21.23
C TYR A 146 1.84 0.83 -20.17
N LYS A 147 2.17 1.04 -18.89
CA LYS A 147 1.20 1.17 -17.79
C LYS A 147 1.37 2.51 -17.06
N ASP A 148 0.33 2.94 -16.36
CA ASP A 148 0.34 4.14 -15.53
C ASP A 148 0.55 3.82 -14.06
N ILE A 149 0.01 2.67 -13.61
CA ILE A 149 0.11 2.12 -12.26
C ILE A 149 0.22 0.60 -12.33
N VAL A 150 1.09 0.02 -11.51
CA VAL A 150 1.32 -1.42 -11.44
C VAL A 150 1.40 -1.92 -10.00
N GLN A 151 0.94 -3.14 -9.77
CA GLN A 151 1.26 -3.86 -8.56
C GLN A 151 2.57 -4.64 -8.77
N LEU A 152 3.49 -4.60 -7.80
CA LEU A 152 4.89 -5.02 -8.00
C LEU A 152 5.11 -6.53 -7.92
N PHE A 153 4.06 -7.31 -8.06
CA PHE A 153 4.13 -8.77 -8.04
C PHE A 153 2.97 -9.39 -8.82
N SER A 154 3.13 -10.63 -9.22
CA SER A 154 2.05 -11.47 -9.74
C SER A 154 1.44 -12.34 -8.64
N HIS A 155 2.27 -12.92 -7.78
CA HIS A 155 1.88 -13.85 -6.72
C HIS A 155 2.55 -13.48 -5.40
N CYS A 156 1.83 -13.73 -4.30
CA CYS A 156 2.35 -13.57 -2.95
C CYS A 156 2.33 -14.91 -2.22
N ILE A 157 3.44 -15.23 -1.59
CA ILE A 157 3.56 -16.33 -0.63
C ILE A 157 3.39 -15.72 0.76
N ASP A 158 2.27 -16.03 1.41
CA ASP A 158 2.03 -15.64 2.78
C ASP A 158 2.71 -16.65 3.71
N MET A 159 3.53 -16.20 4.64
CA MET A 159 4.31 -17.07 5.52
C MET A 159 3.75 -17.08 6.94
N ASP A 160 3.98 -18.18 7.65
CA ASP A 160 3.74 -18.28 9.08
C ASP A 160 4.92 -17.73 9.91
N GLN A 161 4.86 -17.87 11.23
CA GLN A 161 5.92 -17.42 12.15
C GLN A 161 7.27 -18.12 11.91
N GLU A 162 7.23 -19.36 11.44
CA GLU A 162 8.41 -20.19 11.15
C GLU A 162 8.92 -20.01 9.71
N LYS A 163 8.34 -19.06 8.97
CA LYS A 163 8.62 -18.79 7.55
C LYS A 163 8.24 -19.93 6.60
N ASN A 164 7.34 -20.84 7.02
CA ASN A 164 6.75 -21.80 6.11
C ASN A 164 5.67 -21.16 5.24
N ASN A 165 5.44 -21.72 4.06
CA ASN A 165 4.40 -21.26 3.16
C ASN A 165 3.01 -21.60 3.72
N LEU A 166 2.29 -20.58 4.16
CA LEU A 166 0.93 -20.72 4.69
C LEU A 166 -0.11 -20.68 3.58
N ASN A 167 0.03 -19.75 2.66
CA ASN A 167 -0.91 -19.54 1.57
C ASN A 167 -0.24 -18.88 0.36
N VAL A 168 -0.84 -19.08 -0.82
CA VAL A 168 -0.42 -18.39 -2.05
C VAL A 168 -1.65 -17.72 -2.67
N PHE A 169 -1.50 -16.47 -3.09
CA PHE A 169 -2.58 -15.75 -3.76
C PHE A 169 -2.05 -14.77 -4.80
N ASN A 170 -2.95 -14.34 -5.68
CA ASN A 170 -2.61 -13.48 -6.79
C ASN A 170 -2.63 -12.00 -6.41
N SER A 171 -1.86 -11.17 -7.10
CA SER A 171 -2.02 -9.73 -7.05
C SER A 171 -3.28 -9.28 -7.79
N PHE A 172 -3.83 -8.14 -7.37
CA PHE A 172 -4.98 -7.50 -8.00
C PHE A 172 -4.67 -7.13 -9.48
N GLY A 173 -3.48 -6.56 -9.71
CA GLY A 173 -3.04 -6.15 -11.04
C GLY A 173 -2.87 -7.33 -12.01
N TYR A 174 -2.32 -8.45 -11.52
CA TYR A 174 -2.21 -9.69 -12.30
C TYR A 174 -3.58 -10.25 -12.65
N CYS A 175 -4.47 -10.38 -11.68
CA CYS A 175 -5.83 -10.90 -11.92
C CYS A 175 -6.60 -10.04 -12.92
N PHE A 176 -6.49 -8.70 -12.83
CA PHE A 176 -7.10 -7.77 -13.76
C PHE A 176 -6.58 -7.97 -15.18
N GLU A 177 -5.26 -8.01 -15.37
CA GLU A 177 -4.65 -8.16 -16.69
C GLU A 177 -4.94 -9.54 -17.31
N LYS A 178 -5.07 -10.57 -16.48
CA LYS A 178 -5.47 -11.93 -16.89
C LYS A 178 -6.99 -12.10 -17.04
N GLN A 179 -7.77 -11.05 -16.86
CA GLN A 179 -9.24 -11.06 -16.98
C GLN A 179 -9.90 -12.16 -16.12
N LYS A 180 -9.31 -12.45 -14.94
CA LYS A 180 -9.88 -13.42 -14.02
C LYS A 180 -11.23 -12.94 -13.46
N THR A 181 -12.08 -13.87 -13.06
CA THR A 181 -13.30 -13.52 -12.32
C THR A 181 -12.93 -12.95 -10.94
N TYR A 182 -13.48 -11.78 -10.58
CA TYR A 182 -13.21 -11.17 -9.29
C TYR A 182 -13.66 -12.06 -8.13
N THR A 183 -12.75 -12.33 -7.20
CA THR A 183 -13.04 -13.06 -5.96
C THR A 183 -12.21 -12.51 -4.79
N THR A 184 -12.75 -12.64 -3.58
CA THR A 184 -12.08 -12.30 -2.32
C THR A 184 -11.69 -13.53 -1.51
N LYS A 185 -11.71 -14.72 -2.13
CA LYS A 185 -11.45 -16.00 -1.45
C LYS A 185 -10.56 -16.90 -2.30
N GLY A 186 -9.85 -17.80 -1.59
CA GLY A 186 -9.03 -18.84 -2.22
C GLY A 186 -7.77 -18.30 -2.89
N THR A 187 -7.17 -19.13 -3.73
CA THR A 187 -5.92 -18.81 -4.46
C THR A 187 -6.10 -17.75 -5.53
N ASP A 188 -7.30 -17.60 -6.04
CA ASP A 188 -7.65 -16.56 -7.02
C ASP A 188 -8.08 -15.24 -6.36
N TYR A 189 -7.83 -15.08 -5.07
CA TYR A 189 -8.08 -13.82 -4.36
C TYR A 189 -7.31 -12.67 -5.00
N TRP A 190 -8.02 -11.60 -5.33
CA TRP A 190 -7.45 -10.39 -5.88
C TRP A 190 -6.90 -9.51 -4.76
N HIS A 191 -5.68 -9.78 -4.30
CA HIS A 191 -5.11 -9.07 -3.16
C HIS A 191 -4.72 -7.64 -3.52
N PRO A 192 -5.28 -6.61 -2.86
CA PRO A 192 -5.05 -5.21 -3.23
C PRO A 192 -3.85 -4.55 -2.55
N GLY A 193 -3.21 -5.21 -1.60
CA GLY A 193 -2.18 -4.63 -0.74
C GLY A 193 -0.74 -4.84 -1.21
N TYR A 194 0.18 -4.59 -0.33
CA TYR A 194 1.62 -4.81 -0.28
C TYR A 194 2.48 -3.80 -1.06
N ALA A 195 2.52 -3.88 -2.39
CA ALA A 195 3.52 -3.16 -3.15
C ALA A 195 2.96 -2.65 -4.48
N TRP A 196 3.08 -1.36 -4.71
CA TRP A 196 2.58 -0.68 -5.90
C TRP A 196 3.58 0.35 -6.40
N ALA A 197 3.51 0.67 -7.70
CA ALA A 197 4.22 1.79 -8.29
C ALA A 197 3.33 2.55 -9.29
N ILE A 198 3.58 3.84 -9.43
CA ILE A 198 2.79 4.75 -10.25
C ILE A 198 3.70 5.78 -10.92
N THR A 199 3.38 6.18 -12.16
CA THR A 199 4.04 7.31 -12.79
C THR A 199 3.63 8.62 -12.11
N ARG A 200 4.52 9.60 -12.08
CA ARG A 200 4.22 10.96 -11.58
C ARG A 200 2.97 11.54 -12.22
N LYS A 201 2.88 11.46 -13.55
CA LYS A 201 1.73 11.97 -14.31
C LYS A 201 0.41 11.34 -13.87
N ALA A 202 0.40 10.04 -13.61
CA ALA A 202 -0.78 9.34 -13.14
C ALA A 202 -1.13 9.73 -11.69
N TYR A 203 -0.13 9.83 -10.81
CA TYR A 203 -0.30 10.27 -9.43
C TYR A 203 -0.90 11.69 -9.34
N GLU A 204 -0.36 12.63 -10.12
CA GLU A 204 -0.90 13.99 -10.19
C GLU A 204 -2.35 14.01 -10.73
N LYS A 205 -2.66 13.17 -11.73
CA LYS A 205 -4.00 13.05 -12.30
C LYS A 205 -5.06 12.56 -11.31
N ILE A 206 -4.68 11.72 -10.34
CA ILE A 206 -5.60 11.22 -9.30
C ILE A 206 -5.57 12.07 -8.02
N ASN A 207 -4.81 13.16 -8.00
CA ASN A 207 -4.61 14.04 -6.84
C ASN A 207 -4.08 13.33 -5.60
N GLY A 208 -3.12 12.41 -5.78
CA GLY A 208 -2.54 11.64 -4.69
C GLY A 208 -3.24 10.31 -4.41
N LEU A 209 -2.71 9.53 -3.48
CA LEU A 209 -3.37 8.32 -3.00
C LEU A 209 -4.57 8.67 -2.13
N TYR A 210 -5.59 7.83 -2.14
CA TYR A 210 -6.80 8.01 -1.33
C TYR A 210 -6.47 7.86 0.17
N ASP A 211 -6.41 8.96 0.90
CA ASP A 211 -5.94 9.04 2.28
C ASP A 211 -7.04 9.18 3.36
N LYS A 212 -8.32 9.18 2.94
CA LYS A 212 -9.46 9.38 3.85
C LYS A 212 -9.93 8.11 4.56
N ALA A 213 -9.27 6.97 4.32
CA ALA A 213 -9.58 5.69 4.93
C ALA A 213 -8.91 5.54 6.31
N ILE A 214 -9.37 6.28 7.31
CA ILE A 214 -8.73 6.44 8.63
C ILE A 214 -8.68 5.18 9.52
N LEU A 215 -9.23 4.06 9.07
CA LEU A 215 -9.13 2.73 9.70
C LEU A 215 -8.54 1.67 8.75
N GLY A 216 -7.83 2.11 7.71
CA GLY A 216 -7.27 1.24 6.66
C GLY A 216 -8.26 0.98 5.52
N SER A 217 -7.90 0.07 4.62
CA SER A 217 -8.58 -0.21 3.34
C SER A 217 -8.34 0.82 2.24
N GLY A 218 -7.41 1.74 2.39
CA GLY A 218 -7.01 2.65 1.32
C GLY A 218 -6.56 1.90 0.07
N ASP A 219 -5.78 0.84 0.24
CA ASP A 219 -5.37 -0.09 -0.83
C ASP A 219 -6.57 -0.69 -1.60
N SER A 220 -7.58 -1.16 -0.89
CA SER A 220 -8.79 -1.71 -1.50
C SER A 220 -9.59 -0.63 -2.25
N ILE A 221 -9.71 0.58 -1.69
CA ILE A 221 -10.40 1.70 -2.34
C ILE A 221 -9.65 2.10 -3.62
N ILE A 222 -8.32 2.20 -3.57
CA ILE A 222 -7.50 2.50 -4.74
C ILE A 222 -7.69 1.42 -5.82
N ALA A 223 -7.52 0.15 -5.46
CA ALA A 223 -7.64 -0.98 -6.38
C ALA A 223 -9.02 -1.06 -7.05
N MET A 224 -10.10 -0.96 -6.26
CA MET A 224 -11.47 -0.98 -6.79
C MET A 224 -11.79 0.25 -7.64
N SER A 225 -11.19 1.41 -7.31
CA SER A 225 -11.31 2.62 -8.13
C SER A 225 -10.70 2.46 -9.51
N LEU A 226 -9.55 1.78 -9.61
CA LEU A 226 -8.86 1.52 -10.88
C LEU A 226 -9.72 0.71 -11.87
N ILE A 227 -10.53 -0.22 -11.36
CA ILE A 227 -11.41 -1.07 -12.18
C ILE A 227 -12.86 -0.59 -12.22
N ASN A 228 -13.13 0.63 -11.73
CA ASN A 228 -14.46 1.25 -11.70
C ASN A 228 -15.50 0.46 -10.91
N LYS A 229 -15.12 -0.13 -9.77
CA LYS A 229 -15.97 -0.99 -8.93
C LYS A 229 -16.07 -0.56 -7.46
N CYS A 230 -15.84 0.71 -7.12
CA CYS A 230 -16.03 1.18 -5.73
C CYS A 230 -17.45 0.98 -5.19
N ASN A 231 -18.44 0.90 -6.05
CA ASN A 231 -19.80 0.58 -5.65
C ASN A 231 -19.94 -0.80 -4.96
N THR A 232 -18.99 -1.71 -5.16
CA THR A 232 -18.98 -3.04 -4.51
C THR A 232 -18.45 -3.01 -3.08
N ILE A 233 -17.72 -1.95 -2.71
CA ILE A 233 -17.21 -1.72 -1.36
C ILE A 233 -17.92 -0.57 -0.65
N ASN A 234 -18.73 0.21 -1.36
CA ASN A 234 -19.61 1.19 -0.78
C ASN A 234 -20.64 0.46 0.11
N ASN A 235 -20.87 1.02 1.29
CA ASN A 235 -21.85 0.49 2.21
C ASN A 235 -22.96 1.55 2.41
N PRO A 236 -24.25 1.21 2.29
CA PRO A 236 -25.34 2.16 2.52
C PRO A 236 -25.37 2.71 3.95
N HIS A 237 -24.73 2.03 4.89
CA HIS A 237 -24.59 2.48 6.28
C HIS A 237 -23.38 3.41 6.52
N TYR A 238 -22.53 3.63 5.50
CA TYR A 238 -21.52 4.68 5.59
C TYR A 238 -22.15 6.05 5.41
N ASP A 239 -21.52 7.05 6.01
CA ASP A 239 -21.88 8.44 5.75
C ASP A 239 -21.82 8.75 4.24
N LYS A 240 -22.75 9.58 3.79
CA LYS A 240 -22.87 9.95 2.37
C LYS A 240 -21.60 10.60 1.83
N ASP A 241 -20.92 11.43 2.62
CA ASP A 241 -19.70 12.11 2.20
C ASP A 241 -18.54 11.14 2.03
N TYR A 242 -18.46 10.12 2.90
CA TYR A 242 -17.44 9.08 2.76
C TYR A 242 -17.65 8.27 1.49
N ASN A 243 -18.88 7.82 1.22
CA ASN A 243 -19.22 7.13 -0.03
C ASN A 243 -18.94 8.01 -1.25
N ASN A 244 -19.36 9.28 -1.24
CA ASN A 244 -19.12 10.22 -2.33
C ASN A 244 -17.63 10.46 -2.57
N SER A 245 -16.82 10.56 -1.51
CA SER A 245 -15.37 10.76 -1.64
C SER A 245 -14.68 9.61 -2.39
N MET A 246 -15.10 8.36 -2.16
CA MET A 246 -14.62 7.18 -2.90
C MET A 246 -15.02 7.24 -4.39
N LEU A 247 -16.26 7.63 -4.69
CA LEU A 247 -16.75 7.74 -6.06
C LEU A 247 -16.08 8.90 -6.84
N ILE A 248 -15.76 10.00 -6.17
CA ILE A 248 -14.99 11.11 -6.76
C ILE A 248 -13.59 10.62 -7.11
N TYR A 249 -12.92 9.93 -6.20
CA TYR A 249 -11.59 9.35 -6.46
C TYR A 249 -11.62 8.35 -7.64
N GLN A 250 -12.63 7.47 -7.67
CA GLN A 250 -12.83 6.51 -8.75
C GLN A 250 -12.92 7.18 -10.14
N LYS A 251 -13.62 8.31 -10.27
CA LYS A 251 -13.74 9.03 -11.56
C LYS A 251 -12.38 9.41 -12.16
N LEU A 252 -11.37 9.61 -11.32
CA LEU A 252 -10.01 9.93 -11.75
C LEU A 252 -9.20 8.64 -11.98
N ALA A 253 -9.22 7.73 -11.01
CA ALA A 253 -8.40 6.52 -11.01
C ALA A 253 -8.79 5.52 -12.09
N SER A 254 -10.07 5.38 -12.42
CA SER A 254 -10.56 4.44 -13.45
C SER A 254 -10.06 4.72 -14.88
N LYS A 255 -9.41 5.87 -15.08
CA LYS A 255 -8.81 6.27 -16.37
C LYS A 255 -7.34 5.85 -16.49
N LEU A 256 -6.76 5.26 -15.47
CA LEU A 256 -5.37 4.81 -15.45
C LEU A 256 -5.26 3.40 -16.03
N ARG A 257 -4.15 3.15 -16.74
CA ARG A 257 -3.80 1.83 -17.25
C ARG A 257 -3.17 1.01 -16.14
N LEU A 258 -3.96 0.07 -15.59
CA LEU A 258 -3.54 -0.85 -14.55
C LEU A 258 -2.75 -2.03 -15.13
N GLY A 259 -1.72 -2.48 -14.43
CA GLY A 259 -0.97 -3.68 -14.72
C GLY A 259 -0.29 -4.28 -13.50
N TYR A 260 0.71 -5.11 -13.72
CA TYR A 260 1.54 -5.71 -12.69
C TYR A 260 2.98 -5.88 -13.17
N THR A 261 3.92 -5.99 -12.25
CA THR A 261 5.28 -6.46 -12.52
C THR A 261 5.33 -7.97 -12.24
N PRO A 262 5.78 -8.80 -13.20
CA PRO A 262 5.92 -10.24 -12.98
C PRO A 262 6.92 -10.52 -11.85
N GLY A 263 6.57 -11.47 -10.99
CA GLY A 263 7.43 -11.88 -9.87
C GLY A 263 6.62 -12.36 -8.68
N ILE A 264 7.35 -12.89 -7.71
CA ILE A 264 6.82 -13.41 -6.46
C ILE A 264 7.28 -12.48 -5.35
N ILE A 265 6.40 -12.22 -4.38
CA ILE A 265 6.77 -11.64 -3.09
C ILE A 265 6.48 -12.62 -1.97
N ARG A 266 7.27 -12.54 -0.90
CA ARG A 266 7.04 -13.23 0.38
C ARG A 266 6.54 -12.21 1.38
N HIS A 267 5.43 -12.52 2.07
CA HIS A 267 4.90 -11.69 3.12
C HIS A 267 5.19 -12.31 4.48
N TYR A 268 5.91 -11.58 5.30
CA TYR A 268 6.32 -12.01 6.63
C TYR A 268 5.19 -11.90 7.64
N TYR A 269 5.11 -12.88 8.54
CA TYR A 269 4.12 -12.91 9.59
C TYR A 269 4.34 -11.78 10.62
N HIS A 270 3.26 -11.06 10.91
CA HIS A 270 3.22 -10.05 11.97
C HIS A 270 1.83 -10.01 12.63
N GLY A 271 1.52 -11.07 13.37
CA GLY A 271 0.25 -11.26 14.06
C GLY A 271 -0.85 -11.94 13.23
N SER A 272 -1.78 -12.55 13.93
CA SER A 272 -2.88 -13.30 13.32
C SER A 272 -3.80 -12.41 12.48
N LYS A 273 -4.20 -12.90 11.30
CA LYS A 273 -5.20 -12.24 10.43
C LYS A 273 -6.55 -12.05 11.10
N ILE A 274 -6.92 -12.94 12.06
CA ILE A 274 -8.16 -12.84 12.84
C ILE A 274 -8.15 -11.54 13.67
N ASN A 275 -7.02 -11.19 14.27
CA ASN A 275 -6.88 -9.99 15.09
C ASN A 275 -6.98 -8.68 14.28
N ARG A 276 -6.80 -8.74 12.96
CA ARG A 276 -6.91 -7.57 12.07
C ARG A 276 -8.35 -7.15 11.81
N LYS A 277 -9.34 -7.97 12.15
CA LYS A 277 -10.78 -7.66 12.13
C LYS A 277 -11.22 -6.88 10.87
N TYR A 278 -10.82 -7.37 9.69
CA TYR A 278 -10.99 -6.64 8.42
C TYR A 278 -12.43 -6.22 8.10
N THR A 279 -13.41 -6.97 8.57
CA THR A 279 -14.84 -6.67 8.38
C THR A 279 -15.43 -5.88 9.53
N GLU A 280 -14.97 -6.12 10.77
CA GLU A 280 -15.52 -5.50 11.97
C GLU A 280 -15.08 -4.04 12.15
N ARG A 281 -13.85 -3.71 11.73
CA ARG A 281 -13.32 -2.34 11.85
C ARG A 281 -14.21 -1.30 11.14
N TRP A 282 -14.86 -1.67 10.06
CA TRP A 282 -15.74 -0.75 9.34
C TRP A 282 -17.03 -0.40 10.11
N LYS A 283 -17.46 -1.27 11.06
CA LYS A 283 -18.59 -0.98 11.94
C LYS A 283 -18.34 0.24 12.83
N ILE A 284 -17.06 0.51 13.16
CA ILE A 284 -16.66 1.71 13.89
C ILE A 284 -16.99 2.96 13.07
N LEU A 285 -16.62 2.99 11.79
CA LEU A 285 -16.93 4.13 10.91
C LEU A 285 -18.44 4.35 10.76
N MET A 286 -19.22 3.27 10.66
CA MET A 286 -20.69 3.34 10.58
C MET A 286 -21.31 3.84 11.88
N LYS A 287 -20.85 3.33 13.04
CA LYS A 287 -21.34 3.73 14.36
C LYS A 287 -21.22 5.23 14.61
N TYR A 288 -20.14 5.84 14.14
CA TYR A 288 -19.87 7.26 14.34
C TYR A 288 -20.22 8.12 13.11
N ASN A 289 -20.90 7.56 12.11
CA ASN A 289 -21.23 8.25 10.85
C ASN A 289 -20.02 9.02 10.29
N TYR A 290 -18.88 8.32 10.15
CA TYR A 290 -17.63 8.96 9.74
C TYR A 290 -17.77 9.69 8.40
N SER A 291 -17.63 11.02 8.43
CA SER A 291 -17.56 11.90 7.27
C SER A 291 -16.16 12.51 7.16
N PRO A 292 -15.45 12.34 6.06
CA PRO A 292 -14.15 12.98 5.89
C PRO A 292 -14.22 14.51 5.81
N LEU A 293 -15.38 15.09 5.54
CA LEU A 293 -15.55 16.55 5.47
C LEU A 293 -15.65 17.19 6.85
N THR A 294 -16.18 16.47 7.85
CA THR A 294 -16.42 17.01 9.19
C THR A 294 -15.46 16.50 10.24
N HIS A 295 -15.01 15.22 10.12
CA HIS A 295 -14.24 14.55 11.16
C HIS A 295 -12.73 14.71 11.02
N ILE A 296 -12.21 14.98 9.82
CA ILE A 296 -10.76 15.15 9.61
C ILE A 296 -10.44 16.48 8.95
N ASN A 297 -9.23 16.95 9.22
CA ASN A 297 -8.62 18.10 8.57
C ASN A 297 -7.13 17.78 8.32
N TYR A 298 -6.43 18.69 7.67
CA TYR A 298 -5.00 18.60 7.44
C TYR A 298 -4.29 19.71 8.22
N ASP A 299 -3.24 19.37 8.95
CA ASP A 299 -2.39 20.36 9.59
C ASP A 299 -1.54 21.15 8.57
N SER A 300 -0.68 22.04 9.04
CA SER A 300 0.20 22.86 8.20
C SER A 300 1.19 22.05 7.36
N SER A 301 1.53 20.82 7.78
CA SER A 301 2.38 19.89 7.01
C SER A 301 1.59 19.10 5.96
N GLY A 302 0.27 19.02 6.11
CA GLY A 302 -0.62 18.17 5.33
C GLY A 302 -0.91 16.82 5.98
N LEU A 303 -0.52 16.62 7.25
CA LEU A 303 -0.85 15.42 8.00
C LEU A 303 -2.32 15.46 8.42
N ILE A 304 -3.02 14.34 8.25
CA ILE A 304 -4.41 14.20 8.69
C ILE A 304 -4.49 14.25 10.21
N ILE A 305 -5.36 15.14 10.70
CA ILE A 305 -5.68 15.28 12.11
C ILE A 305 -7.20 15.25 12.32
N PRO A 306 -7.68 14.75 13.47
CA PRO A 306 -9.10 14.81 13.79
C PRO A 306 -9.52 16.25 14.09
N THR A 307 -10.75 16.61 13.70
CA THR A 307 -11.40 17.87 14.08
C THR A 307 -12.00 17.82 15.48
N ASN A 308 -12.58 18.93 15.94
CA ASN A 308 -13.29 18.99 17.22
C ASN A 308 -14.58 18.15 17.24
N THR A 309 -15.14 17.81 16.09
CA THR A 309 -16.33 16.93 15.99
C THR A 309 -15.99 15.45 16.20
N PHE A 310 -14.69 15.10 16.20
CA PHE A 310 -14.23 13.74 16.43
C PHE A 310 -14.29 13.42 17.93
N SER A 311 -15.32 12.71 18.38
CA SER A 311 -15.56 12.45 19.80
C SER A 311 -14.43 11.65 20.47
N LYS A 312 -14.34 11.76 21.79
CA LYS A 312 -13.36 10.97 22.56
C LYS A 312 -13.60 9.47 22.39
N GLU A 313 -14.86 9.04 22.46
CA GLU A 313 -15.26 7.64 22.31
C GLU A 313 -14.84 7.09 20.93
N PHE A 314 -14.97 7.88 19.87
CA PHE A 314 -14.51 7.48 18.55
C PHE A 314 -12.98 7.28 18.49
N LYS A 315 -12.21 8.22 19.07
CA LYS A 315 -10.76 8.10 19.19
C LYS A 315 -10.35 6.86 19.98
N ASP A 316 -11.03 6.60 21.10
CA ASP A 316 -10.75 5.46 21.98
C ASP A 316 -11.04 4.12 21.26
N GLU A 317 -12.11 4.01 20.47
CA GLU A 317 -12.41 2.81 19.70
C GLU A 317 -11.39 2.57 18.58
N ILE A 318 -10.92 3.61 17.88
CA ILE A 318 -9.85 3.48 16.90
C ILE A 318 -8.55 3.01 17.57
N TYR A 319 -8.20 3.59 18.71
CA TYR A 319 -7.00 3.17 19.43
C TYR A 319 -7.10 1.72 19.94
N ASN A 320 -8.26 1.32 20.45
CA ASN A 320 -8.51 -0.07 20.84
C ASN A 320 -8.40 -1.03 19.67
N TYR A 321 -8.90 -0.66 18.49
CA TYR A 321 -8.68 -1.44 17.27
C TYR A 321 -7.18 -1.68 16.98
N PHE A 322 -6.31 -0.66 17.13
CA PHE A 322 -4.86 -0.85 16.97
C PHE A 322 -4.27 -1.80 18.00
N LYS A 323 -4.72 -1.74 19.28
CA LYS A 323 -4.28 -2.65 20.34
C LYS A 323 -4.69 -4.11 20.09
N GLU A 324 -5.91 -4.32 19.60
CA GLU A 324 -6.46 -5.65 19.35
C GLU A 324 -5.77 -6.39 18.19
N ARG A 325 -4.97 -5.70 17.37
CA ARG A 325 -4.20 -6.32 16.29
C ARG A 325 -3.11 -7.26 16.79
N LYS A 326 -2.56 -7.03 18.01
CA LYS A 326 -1.60 -7.92 18.70
C LYS A 326 -0.48 -8.44 17.77
N GLU A 327 0.23 -7.52 17.13
CA GLU A 327 1.14 -7.86 16.02
C GLU A 327 2.46 -8.51 16.47
N ASP A 328 2.74 -8.55 17.78
CA ASP A 328 3.89 -9.25 18.37
C ASP A 328 3.58 -10.72 18.77
N GLU A 329 2.29 -11.12 18.71
CA GLU A 329 1.84 -12.50 19.01
C GLU A 329 1.97 -13.45 17.81
#